data_5a7d06889434b319bdfc5a207189d60f
#
_entry.id   5a7d06889434b319bdfc5a207189d60f
#
_cell.length_a   1.000
_cell.length_b   1.000
_cell.length_c   1.000
_cell.angle_alpha   90.00
_cell.angle_beta   90.00
_cell.angle_gamma   90.00
#
_symmetry.space_group_name_H-M   'P 1'
#
loop_
_entity.id
_entity.type
_entity.pdbx_description
1 polymer ?
#
loop_
_entity_poly.entity_id
_entity_poly.type
_entity_poly.pdbx_seq_one_letter_code
_entity_poly.pdbx_strand_id
1 'polypeptide(L)'
;MRSKIILSLIIIAGALGFTNISNNSDCVNIYVDYASLNKDKKVINCIPADKAYAIDILRDGEIKVEGTDRYGLDVVCRVEELPGPEIEDCKNMPAENAYWAIIVKEKFSLINLFPRWGWAQLGVSDLELNAGDSLGLVFVKDGELRWPD
;
A
#
# COMPACT_ATOMS: atom_id res chain seq x y z
N MET A 1 12.62 69.87 31.10
CA MET A 1 11.51 68.85 31.05
C MET A 1 11.90 67.77 30.08
N ARG A 2 12.23 66.59 30.60
CA ARG A 2 12.61 65.39 29.77
C ARG A 2 11.46 64.51 29.70
N SER A 3 10.82 64.44 28.51
CA SER A 3 9.73 63.44 28.23
C SER A 3 10.33 62.09 28.03
N LYS A 4 9.95 61.13 28.88
CA LYS A 4 10.30 59.69 28.74
C LYS A 4 9.25 59.04 27.85
N ILE A 5 9.63 58.71 26.63
CA ILE A 5 8.82 57.86 25.74
C ILE A 5 9.02 56.43 26.19
N ILE A 6 7.97 55.86 26.76
CA ILE A 6 7.94 54.42 27.10
C ILE A 6 7.49 53.66 25.83
N LEU A 7 8.43 52.98 25.23
CA LEU A 7 8.17 52.12 24.09
C LEU A 7 7.63 50.78 24.61
N SER A 8 6.31 50.58 24.55
CA SER A 8 5.68 49.33 24.88
C SER A 8 5.91 48.32 23.76
N LEU A 9 6.79 47.36 24.00
CA LEU A 9 6.96 46.20 23.13
C LEU A 9 5.80 45.23 23.35
N ILE A 10 4.85 45.20 22.41
CA ILE A 10 3.80 44.17 22.37
C ILE A 10 4.43 42.94 21.77
N ILE A 11 4.72 41.93 22.62
CA ILE A 11 5.10 40.60 22.20
C ILE A 11 3.82 39.89 21.78
N ILE A 12 3.57 39.84 20.47
CA ILE A 12 2.54 38.96 19.91
C ILE A 12 3.11 37.54 19.93
N ALA A 13 2.80 36.78 20.97
CA ALA A 13 3.00 35.35 21.00
C ALA A 13 2.02 34.72 20.02
N GLY A 14 2.43 34.65 18.75
CA GLY A 14 1.73 33.83 17.76
C GLY A 14 1.81 32.39 18.18
N ALA A 15 0.70 31.84 18.67
CA ALA A 15 0.53 30.39 18.82
C ALA A 15 0.58 29.79 17.41
N LEU A 16 1.77 29.39 16.97
CA LEU A 16 1.92 28.54 15.82
C LEU A 16 1.33 27.19 16.24
N GLY A 17 0.08 26.98 15.88
CA GLY A 17 -0.51 25.66 15.89
C GLY A 17 0.33 24.77 15.00
N PHE A 18 1.19 23.96 15.61
CA PHE A 18 1.79 22.84 14.92
C PHE A 18 0.64 21.88 14.59
N THR A 19 0.08 22.04 13.40
CA THR A 19 -0.68 20.94 12.80
C THR A 19 0.32 19.80 12.70
N ASN A 20 0.08 18.74 13.47
CA ASN A 20 0.74 17.46 13.27
C ASN A 20 0.46 17.05 11.82
N ILE A 21 1.38 17.38 10.93
CA ILE A 21 1.47 16.73 9.64
C ILE A 21 1.87 15.32 10.03
N SER A 22 0.89 14.43 10.09
CA SER A 22 1.12 12.99 10.22
C SER A 22 2.02 12.64 9.03
N ASN A 23 3.31 12.49 9.30
CA ASN A 23 4.22 11.97 8.31
C ASN A 23 3.75 10.55 8.03
N ASN A 24 3.25 10.31 6.82
CA ASN A 24 2.92 8.97 6.29
C ASN A 24 4.14 8.02 6.27
N SER A 25 5.21 8.38 6.98
CA SER A 25 6.47 7.63 7.04
C SER A 25 6.40 6.37 7.89
N ASP A 26 5.38 6.24 8.75
CA ASP A 26 5.28 5.17 9.75
C ASP A 26 4.19 4.15 9.39
N CYS A 27 3.84 4.04 8.12
CA CYS A 27 2.81 3.15 7.65
C CYS A 27 3.03 2.66 6.22
N VAL A 28 2.38 1.55 5.90
CA VAL A 28 2.31 0.98 4.56
C VAL A 28 0.95 1.32 3.95
N ASN A 29 0.93 1.66 2.65
CA ASN A 29 -0.31 1.86 1.91
C ASN A 29 -0.67 0.59 1.14
N ILE A 30 -1.97 0.31 1.03
CA ILE A 30 -2.48 -0.80 0.21
C ILE A 30 -3.29 -0.26 -0.96
N TYR A 31 -3.05 -0.81 -2.12
CA TYR A 31 -3.79 -0.57 -3.34
C TYR A 31 -4.30 -1.90 -3.90
N VAL A 32 -5.62 -2.02 -4.14
CA VAL A 32 -6.21 -3.20 -4.76
C VAL A 32 -6.98 -2.76 -6.00
N ASP A 33 -6.61 -3.30 -7.15
CA ASP A 33 -7.32 -3.08 -8.43
C ASP A 33 -7.90 -4.41 -8.92
N TYR A 34 -9.21 -4.50 -8.90
CA TYR A 34 -9.94 -5.68 -9.34
C TYR A 34 -10.11 -5.74 -10.87
N ALA A 35 -9.65 -4.71 -11.60
CA ALA A 35 -9.74 -4.60 -13.06
C ALA A 35 -11.15 -4.90 -13.59
N SER A 36 -11.32 -6.04 -14.26
CA SER A 36 -12.58 -6.45 -14.89
C SER A 36 -13.49 -7.32 -14.00
N LEU A 37 -13.16 -7.48 -12.72
CA LEU A 37 -13.94 -8.32 -11.81
C LEU A 37 -15.18 -7.63 -11.22
N ASN A 38 -15.64 -6.53 -11.85
CA ASN A 38 -16.82 -5.77 -11.45
C ASN A 38 -16.82 -5.30 -9.99
N LYS A 39 -15.66 -4.94 -9.50
CA LYS A 39 -15.48 -4.37 -8.16
C LYS A 39 -14.61 -3.12 -8.25
N ASP A 40 -14.98 -2.10 -7.48
CA ASP A 40 -14.24 -0.86 -7.41
C ASP A 40 -12.86 -1.06 -6.79
N LYS A 41 -11.90 -0.24 -7.22
CA LYS A 41 -10.57 -0.18 -6.62
C LYS A 41 -10.68 0.16 -5.12
N LYS A 42 -9.84 -0.47 -4.32
CA LYS A 42 -9.74 -0.19 -2.89
C LYS A 42 -8.36 0.40 -2.59
N VAL A 43 -8.35 1.53 -1.93
CA VAL A 43 -7.12 2.16 -1.45
C VAL A 43 -7.22 2.34 0.04
N ILE A 44 -6.27 1.79 0.78
CA ILE A 44 -6.14 1.97 2.22
C ILE A 44 -4.86 2.75 2.45
N ASN A 45 -5.01 3.97 2.89
CA ASN A 45 -3.89 4.82 3.25
C ASN A 45 -3.52 4.57 4.69
N CYS A 46 -2.25 4.23 4.90
CA CYS A 46 -1.68 4.14 6.23
C CYS A 46 -2.19 2.99 7.10
N ILE A 47 -1.67 1.81 6.87
CA ILE A 47 -1.66 0.74 7.87
C ILE A 47 -0.39 0.94 8.72
N PRO A 48 -0.53 1.22 10.01
CA PRO A 48 0.63 1.44 10.89
C PRO A 48 1.55 0.21 10.91
N ALA A 49 2.78 0.38 10.46
CA ALA A 49 3.78 -0.67 10.50
C ALA A 49 5.18 -0.08 10.32
N ASP A 50 6.14 -0.47 11.15
CA ASP A 50 7.55 -0.17 10.93
C ASP A 50 8.15 -1.10 9.89
N LYS A 51 7.97 -2.40 10.13
CA LYS A 51 8.40 -3.50 9.29
C LYS A 51 7.47 -4.68 9.53
N ALA A 52 6.84 -5.19 8.49
CA ALA A 52 5.91 -6.30 8.58
C ALA A 52 5.84 -7.10 7.29
N TYR A 53 5.40 -8.35 7.36
CA TYR A 53 5.10 -9.14 6.19
C TYR A 53 3.83 -8.62 5.50
N ALA A 54 3.80 -8.72 4.17
CA ALA A 54 2.67 -8.24 3.38
C ALA A 54 1.35 -8.88 3.81
N ILE A 55 1.36 -10.15 4.20
CA ILE A 55 0.16 -10.85 4.69
C ILE A 55 -0.40 -10.22 5.98
N ASP A 56 0.45 -9.75 6.87
CA ASP A 56 0.04 -9.09 8.10
C ASP A 56 -0.56 -7.71 7.80
N ILE A 57 0.07 -6.96 6.90
CA ILE A 57 -0.44 -5.67 6.41
C ILE A 57 -1.81 -5.83 5.74
N LEU A 58 -1.99 -6.86 4.92
CA LEU A 58 -3.27 -7.15 4.27
C LEU A 58 -4.35 -7.50 5.30
N ARG A 59 -4.01 -8.30 6.30
CA ARG A 59 -4.93 -8.65 7.39
C ARG A 59 -5.34 -7.42 8.21
N ASP A 60 -4.39 -6.56 8.56
CA ASP A 60 -4.64 -5.34 9.32
C ASP A 60 -5.46 -4.32 8.50
N GLY A 61 -5.32 -4.34 7.18
CA GLY A 61 -6.16 -3.60 6.24
C GLY A 61 -7.50 -4.27 5.90
N GLU A 62 -7.84 -5.37 6.56
CA GLU A 62 -9.06 -6.15 6.30
C GLU A 62 -9.20 -6.61 4.84
N ILE A 63 -8.07 -6.90 4.20
CA ILE A 63 -8.01 -7.49 2.86
C ILE A 63 -7.81 -8.99 2.99
N LYS A 64 -8.85 -9.74 2.67
CA LYS A 64 -8.79 -11.20 2.66
C LYS A 64 -8.11 -11.71 1.39
N VAL A 65 -7.06 -12.49 1.53
CA VAL A 65 -6.37 -13.16 0.43
C VAL A 65 -6.40 -14.67 0.61
N GLU A 66 -6.49 -15.38 -0.49
CA GLU A 66 -6.46 -16.83 -0.56
C GLU A 66 -5.33 -17.25 -1.49
N GLY A 67 -4.51 -18.19 -1.04
CA GLY A 67 -3.44 -18.76 -1.84
C GLY A 67 -3.90 -20.02 -2.57
N THR A 68 -3.05 -20.53 -3.45
CA THR A 68 -3.32 -21.82 -4.13
C THR A 68 -3.05 -22.99 -3.20
N ASP A 69 -3.71 -24.13 -3.46
CA ASP A 69 -3.47 -25.38 -2.70
C ASP A 69 -2.01 -25.84 -2.78
N ARG A 70 -1.39 -25.63 -3.94
CA ARG A 70 -0.04 -26.12 -4.21
C ARG A 70 1.06 -25.20 -3.66
N TYR A 71 0.86 -23.89 -3.73
CA TYR A 71 1.92 -22.90 -3.45
C TYR A 71 1.57 -22.00 -2.26
N GLY A 72 0.40 -22.21 -1.62
CA GLY A 72 -0.04 -21.35 -0.54
C GLY A 72 -0.09 -19.87 -0.96
N LEU A 73 0.27 -18.99 -0.04
CA LEU A 73 0.28 -17.54 -0.24
C LEU A 73 1.47 -17.01 -1.05
N ASP A 74 2.38 -17.88 -1.50
CA ASP A 74 3.38 -17.50 -2.49
C ASP A 74 2.72 -17.15 -3.83
N VAL A 75 1.54 -17.73 -4.08
CA VAL A 75 0.72 -17.45 -5.26
C VAL A 75 -0.70 -17.13 -4.81
N VAL A 76 -1.02 -15.84 -4.79
CA VAL A 76 -2.38 -15.38 -4.48
C VAL A 76 -3.32 -15.75 -5.62
N CYS A 77 -4.37 -16.51 -5.31
CA CYS A 77 -5.38 -16.90 -6.28
C CYS A 77 -6.67 -16.10 -6.17
N ARG A 78 -7.04 -15.63 -4.96
CA ARG A 78 -8.20 -14.75 -4.74
C ARG A 78 -7.88 -13.61 -3.79
N VAL A 79 -8.52 -12.49 -4.06
CA VAL A 79 -8.57 -11.33 -3.16
C VAL A 79 -10.03 -11.01 -2.92
N GLU A 80 -10.46 -11.05 -1.64
CA GLU A 80 -11.86 -10.84 -1.25
C GLU A 80 -12.83 -11.72 -2.06
N GLU A 81 -12.49 -13.01 -2.18
CA GLU A 81 -13.26 -14.06 -2.87
C GLU A 81 -13.31 -13.93 -4.40
N LEU A 82 -12.55 -13.01 -5.00
CA LEU A 82 -12.47 -12.81 -6.44
C LEU A 82 -11.09 -13.23 -7.01
N PRO A 83 -11.07 -13.77 -8.25
CA PRO A 83 -12.22 -14.18 -9.06
C PRO A 83 -12.94 -15.41 -8.46
N GLY A 84 -14.17 -15.65 -8.90
CA GLY A 84 -14.91 -16.83 -8.47
C GLY A 84 -14.31 -18.15 -8.99
N PRO A 85 -14.77 -19.30 -8.46
CA PRO A 85 -14.20 -20.61 -8.78
C PRO A 85 -14.40 -21.04 -10.24
N GLU A 86 -15.28 -20.39 -10.97
CA GLU A 86 -15.47 -20.60 -12.41
C GLU A 86 -14.33 -20.03 -13.26
N ILE A 87 -13.56 -19.07 -12.70
CA ILE A 87 -12.40 -18.44 -13.37
C ILE A 87 -11.11 -19.03 -12.82
N GLU A 88 -11.04 -19.21 -11.48
CA GLU A 88 -9.83 -19.67 -10.79
C GLU A 88 -10.18 -20.69 -9.71
N ASP A 89 -9.70 -21.91 -9.87
CA ASP A 89 -9.99 -23.03 -8.93
C ASP A 89 -9.03 -23.10 -7.73
N CYS A 90 -8.00 -22.27 -7.71
CA CYS A 90 -6.97 -22.15 -6.67
C CYS A 90 -6.14 -23.43 -6.41
N LYS A 91 -6.12 -24.39 -7.32
CA LYS A 91 -5.35 -25.63 -7.12
C LYS A 91 -3.88 -25.51 -7.45
N ASN A 92 -3.59 -24.86 -8.58
CA ASN A 92 -2.25 -24.73 -9.13
C ASN A 92 -1.91 -23.27 -9.43
N MET A 93 -0.93 -23.03 -10.33
CA MET A 93 -0.67 -21.71 -10.87
C MET A 93 -1.89 -21.20 -11.63
N PRO A 94 -2.32 -19.95 -11.39
CA PRO A 94 -3.34 -19.30 -12.19
C PRO A 94 -2.96 -19.23 -13.68
N ALA A 95 -3.93 -19.01 -14.53
CA ALA A 95 -3.71 -18.84 -15.94
C ALA A 95 -2.84 -17.58 -16.21
N GLU A 96 -1.95 -17.65 -17.20
CA GLU A 96 -1.02 -16.55 -17.52
C GLU A 96 -1.73 -15.23 -17.88
N ASN A 97 -2.97 -15.30 -18.30
CA ASN A 97 -3.78 -14.15 -18.70
C ASN A 97 -4.84 -13.73 -17.68
N ALA A 98 -4.93 -14.40 -16.52
CA ALA A 98 -5.91 -14.08 -15.47
C ALA A 98 -5.35 -14.47 -14.10
N TYR A 99 -4.70 -13.52 -13.40
CA TYR A 99 -4.07 -13.76 -12.11
C TYR A 99 -3.94 -12.48 -11.29
N TRP A 100 -3.68 -12.62 -9.99
CA TRP A 100 -3.32 -11.51 -9.13
C TRP A 100 -1.82 -11.22 -9.17
N ALA A 101 -1.47 -10.05 -9.62
CA ALA A 101 -0.11 -9.52 -9.56
C ALA A 101 0.13 -8.87 -8.20
N ILE A 102 1.24 -9.23 -7.57
CA ILE A 102 1.73 -8.57 -6.36
C ILE A 102 2.77 -7.55 -6.81
N ILE A 103 2.53 -6.28 -6.51
CA ILE A 103 3.43 -5.19 -6.86
C ILE A 103 3.78 -4.37 -5.63
N VAL A 104 4.96 -3.77 -5.64
CA VAL A 104 5.44 -2.92 -4.55
C VAL A 104 5.96 -1.61 -5.09
N LYS A 105 5.80 -0.56 -4.29
CA LYS A 105 6.46 0.72 -4.51
C LYS A 105 7.20 1.05 -3.22
N GLU A 106 8.53 0.90 -3.29
CA GLU A 106 9.39 1.24 -2.16
C GLU A 106 9.36 2.74 -1.90
N LYS A 107 9.52 3.11 -0.63
CA LYS A 107 9.60 4.51 -0.23
C LYS A 107 10.76 5.26 -0.89
N PHE A 108 10.62 6.58 -0.96
CA PHE A 108 11.73 7.46 -1.35
C PHE A 108 12.91 7.27 -0.38
N SER A 109 14.11 7.14 -0.94
CA SER A 109 15.36 7.06 -0.20
C SER A 109 16.50 7.65 -1.03
N LEU A 110 17.68 7.85 -0.43
CA LEU A 110 18.84 8.35 -1.16
C LEU A 110 19.31 7.42 -2.29
N ILE A 111 18.97 6.14 -2.21
CA ILE A 111 19.27 5.15 -3.25
C ILE A 111 18.09 4.90 -4.18
N ASN A 112 16.88 5.34 -3.81
CA ASN A 112 15.65 5.26 -4.60
C ASN A 112 15.00 6.64 -4.71
N LEU A 113 15.57 7.48 -5.57
CA LEU A 113 15.15 8.88 -5.74
C LEU A 113 13.84 9.03 -6.53
N PHE A 114 13.44 8.00 -7.28
CA PHE A 114 12.23 8.00 -8.09
C PHE A 114 11.45 6.72 -7.86
N PRO A 115 10.74 6.60 -6.72
CA PRO A 115 9.96 5.42 -6.40
C PRO A 115 8.94 5.10 -7.49
N ARG A 116 8.98 3.87 -7.98
CA ARG A 116 8.06 3.37 -8.99
C ARG A 116 7.49 2.03 -8.53
N TRP A 117 6.32 1.72 -9.02
CA TRP A 117 5.77 0.39 -8.87
C TRP A 117 6.62 -0.63 -9.63
N GLY A 118 6.87 -1.76 -9.00
CA GLY A 118 7.58 -2.89 -9.56
C GLY A 118 6.96 -4.20 -9.11
N TRP A 119 7.32 -5.28 -9.77
CA TRP A 119 6.92 -6.63 -9.37
C TRP A 119 7.52 -7.00 -8.02
N ALA A 120 6.70 -7.55 -7.12
CA ALA A 120 7.23 -8.21 -5.93
C ALA A 120 8.05 -9.44 -6.34
N GLN A 121 9.15 -9.67 -5.63
CA GLN A 121 10.02 -10.82 -5.89
C GLN A 121 9.61 -12.06 -5.07
N LEU A 122 8.73 -11.87 -4.09
CA LEU A 122 8.26 -12.88 -3.15
C LEU A 122 6.73 -12.85 -3.08
N GLY A 123 6.13 -13.96 -2.66
CA GLY A 123 4.72 -14.03 -2.31
C GLY A 123 4.40 -13.24 -1.04
N VAL A 124 3.13 -13.01 -0.76
CA VAL A 124 2.71 -12.14 0.36
C VAL A 124 3.09 -12.70 1.73
N SER A 125 3.35 -14.01 1.84
CA SER A 125 3.83 -14.65 3.08
C SER A 125 5.24 -14.24 3.45
N ASP A 126 6.12 -14.05 2.46
CA ASP A 126 7.55 -13.81 2.66
C ASP A 126 7.99 -12.40 2.28
N LEU A 127 7.10 -11.63 1.65
CA LEU A 127 7.36 -10.25 1.25
C LEU A 127 7.35 -9.34 2.48
N GLU A 128 8.50 -8.80 2.82
CA GLU A 128 8.69 -7.85 3.90
C GLU A 128 8.55 -6.41 3.39
N LEU A 129 7.77 -5.61 4.07
CA LEU A 129 7.53 -4.19 3.76
C LEU A 129 7.98 -3.32 4.93
N ASN A 130 8.49 -2.14 4.61
CA ASN A 130 8.90 -1.14 5.57
C ASN A 130 7.92 0.03 5.59
N ALA A 131 7.91 0.77 6.68
CA ALA A 131 7.16 2.02 6.75
C ALA A 131 7.51 2.95 5.58
N GLY A 132 6.49 3.48 4.92
CA GLY A 132 6.59 4.31 3.72
C GLY A 132 6.47 3.54 2.39
N ASP A 133 6.53 2.22 2.41
CA ASP A 133 6.29 1.40 1.22
C ASP A 133 4.80 1.34 0.88
N SER A 134 4.50 0.88 -0.32
CA SER A 134 3.13 0.61 -0.76
C SER A 134 3.04 -0.78 -1.37
N LEU A 135 2.00 -1.51 -1.01
CA LEU A 135 1.67 -2.83 -1.54
C LEU A 135 0.51 -2.71 -2.52
N GLY A 136 0.64 -3.30 -3.68
CA GLY A 136 -0.44 -3.39 -4.65
C GLY A 136 -0.82 -4.84 -4.95
N LEU A 137 -2.11 -5.11 -5.02
CA LEU A 137 -2.70 -6.31 -5.58
C LEU A 137 -3.51 -5.90 -6.80
N VAL A 138 -3.11 -6.33 -7.98
CA VAL A 138 -3.75 -5.95 -9.24
C VAL A 138 -4.17 -7.19 -10.00
N PHE A 139 -5.45 -7.31 -10.31
CA PHE A 139 -5.91 -8.42 -11.14
C PHE A 139 -5.52 -8.17 -12.59
N VAL A 140 -4.65 -9.02 -13.09
CA VAL A 140 -4.25 -9.03 -14.51
C VAL A 140 -5.32 -9.76 -15.30
N LYS A 141 -5.76 -9.17 -16.39
CA LYS A 141 -6.63 -9.81 -17.37
C LYS A 141 -6.06 -9.63 -18.77
N ASP A 142 -6.13 -10.69 -19.55
CA ASP A 142 -5.62 -10.72 -20.93
C ASP A 142 -4.12 -10.35 -21.03
N GLY A 143 -3.37 -10.59 -19.91
CA GLY A 143 -1.94 -10.31 -19.81
C GLY A 143 -1.60 -8.82 -19.60
N GLU A 144 -2.58 -7.96 -19.42
CA GLU A 144 -2.37 -6.52 -19.19
C GLU A 144 -2.37 -6.19 -17.71
N LEU A 145 -1.23 -5.71 -17.19
CA LEU A 145 -1.11 -5.14 -15.86
C LEU A 145 -1.36 -3.64 -15.91
N ARG A 146 -2.32 -3.18 -15.10
CA ARG A 146 -2.58 -1.75 -14.90
C ARG A 146 -1.80 -1.26 -13.70
N TRP A 147 -0.74 -0.50 -13.97
CA TRP A 147 0.03 0.13 -12.90
C TRP A 147 -0.79 1.23 -12.22
N PRO A 148 -0.75 1.33 -10.87
CA PRO A 148 -1.31 2.49 -10.17
C PRO A 148 -0.55 3.78 -10.54
N ASP A 149 -1.27 4.89 -10.54
CA ASP A 149 -0.71 6.23 -10.78
C ASP A 149 0.25 6.69 -9.68
#